data_131dace33b6f1125f0ddbf5a558ad6ca
#
_entry.id   131dace33b6f1125f0ddbf5a558ad6ca
#
_cell.length_a   1.000
_cell.length_b   1.000
_cell.length_c   1.000
_cell.angle_alpha   90.00
_cell.angle_beta   90.00
_cell.angle_gamma   90.00
#
_symmetry.space_group_name_H-M   'P 1'
#
loop_
_entity.id
_entity.type
_entity.pdbx_description
1 polymer ?
#
loop_
_entity_poly.entity_id
_entity_poly.type
_entity_poly.pdbx_seq_one_letter_code
_entity_poly.pdbx_strand_id
1 'polypeptide(L)'
;MKMQSKEKFGDYSKAYITDVPADMESEAAVFFDRTLPRFPEEAIYIYSFKLNRMIYAGGWEEILGYKDSEINMLALVNMSAPEFAPFSHELNDKALQFIHQKSKDLEKYSFSIELKKIHKDGTPVPILVRVGVYSSENGKITAIIGRFQVNRSLIFGKVMRYAAYGPEKEKFEEELNKILFSYLAISNKEREALELVAKGYSFKEIAHELKVSHSAIEKRIIPLYKRFDVKSLTHLVSFAYDNSILP
;
A
#
# COMPACT_ATOMS: atom_id res chain seq x y z
N MET A 1 -13.55 -19.83 -12.95
CA MET A 1 -12.73 -18.61 -12.71
C MET A 1 -13.67 -17.41 -12.75
N LYS A 2 -13.96 -16.75 -11.60
CA LYS A 2 -14.81 -15.57 -11.59
C LYS A 2 -14.05 -14.46 -12.32
N MET A 3 -14.69 -13.83 -13.32
CA MET A 3 -14.16 -12.63 -14.01
C MET A 3 -13.66 -11.64 -12.97
N GLN A 4 -12.36 -11.29 -13.05
CA GLN A 4 -11.77 -10.28 -12.21
C GLN A 4 -12.34 -8.93 -12.65
N SER A 5 -13.10 -8.29 -11.77
CA SER A 5 -13.78 -7.02 -12.10
C SER A 5 -12.79 -5.87 -12.05
N LYS A 6 -12.74 -5.06 -13.13
CA LYS A 6 -11.99 -3.79 -13.17
C LYS A 6 -12.53 -2.74 -12.19
N GLU A 7 -13.69 -2.99 -11.56
CA GLU A 7 -14.36 -2.07 -10.64
C GLU A 7 -13.56 -1.76 -9.36
N LYS A 8 -12.54 -2.60 -9.05
CA LYS A 8 -11.69 -2.44 -7.85
C LYS A 8 -10.52 -1.48 -8.01
N PHE A 9 -10.31 -0.90 -9.18
CA PHE A 9 -9.27 0.11 -9.41
C PHE A 9 -9.84 1.51 -9.34
N GLY A 10 -9.01 2.47 -8.92
CA GLY A 10 -9.32 3.88 -9.10
C GLY A 10 -9.51 4.21 -10.58
N ASP A 11 -10.34 5.21 -10.87
CA ASP A 11 -10.74 5.50 -12.25
C ASP A 11 -9.57 5.92 -13.15
N TYR A 12 -8.53 6.50 -12.56
CA TYR A 12 -7.34 6.88 -13.31
C TYR A 12 -6.52 5.65 -13.76
N SER A 13 -6.26 4.73 -12.87
CA SER A 13 -5.45 3.53 -13.18
C SER A 13 -6.13 2.62 -14.21
N LYS A 14 -7.46 2.54 -14.22
CA LYS A 14 -8.23 1.74 -15.20
C LYS A 14 -7.92 2.07 -16.65
N ALA A 15 -7.54 3.33 -16.92
CA ALA A 15 -7.21 3.77 -18.28
C ALA A 15 -5.85 3.26 -18.77
N TYR A 16 -4.96 2.85 -17.85
CA TYR A 16 -3.57 2.54 -18.17
C TYR A 16 -3.16 1.10 -17.92
N ILE A 17 -4.00 0.31 -17.26
CA ILE A 17 -3.67 -1.07 -16.89
C ILE A 17 -4.61 -2.07 -17.55
N THR A 18 -4.05 -3.26 -17.83
CA THR A 18 -4.79 -4.36 -18.43
C THR A 18 -4.61 -5.67 -17.65
N ASP A 19 -5.41 -6.67 -18.00
CA ASP A 19 -5.33 -8.03 -17.49
C ASP A 19 -4.50 -8.97 -18.38
N VAL A 20 -3.69 -8.41 -19.28
CA VAL A 20 -2.86 -9.19 -20.19
C VAL A 20 -1.58 -9.61 -19.46
N PRO A 21 -1.37 -10.92 -19.21
CA PRO A 21 -0.18 -11.44 -18.55
C PRO A 21 1.05 -11.37 -19.46
N ALA A 22 2.22 -11.67 -18.87
CA ALA A 22 3.45 -11.81 -19.62
C ALA A 22 3.40 -13.07 -20.50
N ASP A 23 3.91 -12.94 -21.71
CA ASP A 23 4.32 -14.08 -22.54
C ASP A 23 5.73 -14.47 -22.08
N MET A 24 5.80 -15.55 -21.29
CA MET A 24 7.05 -16.01 -20.68
C MET A 24 8.03 -16.63 -21.67
N GLU A 25 7.58 -16.94 -22.90
CA GLU A 25 8.43 -17.43 -24.00
C GLU A 25 8.98 -16.29 -24.86
N SER A 26 8.51 -15.05 -24.66
CA SER A 26 8.99 -13.90 -25.41
C SER A 26 10.47 -13.61 -25.12
N GLU A 27 11.18 -13.06 -26.12
CA GLU A 27 12.59 -12.64 -25.96
C GLU A 27 12.79 -11.69 -24.77
N ALA A 28 11.84 -10.79 -24.54
CA ALA A 28 11.87 -9.86 -23.41
C ALA A 28 11.79 -10.60 -22.07
N ALA A 29 10.87 -11.54 -21.90
CA ALA A 29 10.72 -12.30 -20.66
C ALA A 29 11.96 -13.16 -20.38
N VAL A 30 12.49 -13.84 -21.41
CA VAL A 30 13.73 -14.63 -21.31
C VAL A 30 14.93 -13.75 -20.96
N PHE A 31 15.03 -12.54 -21.52
CA PHE A 31 16.07 -11.57 -21.19
C PHE A 31 15.97 -11.16 -19.72
N PHE A 32 14.79 -10.78 -19.24
CA PHE A 32 14.59 -10.36 -17.85
C PHE A 32 14.86 -11.49 -16.85
N ASP A 33 14.44 -12.70 -17.15
CA ASP A 33 14.69 -13.87 -16.30
C ASP A 33 16.19 -14.12 -16.08
N ARG A 34 17.00 -13.87 -17.09
CA ARG A 34 18.47 -14.01 -17.03
C ARG A 34 19.20 -12.82 -16.40
N THR A 35 18.64 -11.63 -16.50
CA THR A 35 19.35 -10.38 -16.16
C THR A 35 18.89 -9.70 -14.89
N LEU A 36 17.65 -9.96 -14.43
CA LEU A 36 17.14 -9.39 -13.20
C LEU A 36 17.44 -10.33 -12.01
N PRO A 37 18.38 -9.95 -11.12
CA PRO A 37 18.62 -10.74 -9.94
C PRO A 37 17.40 -10.73 -9.04
N ARG A 38 17.05 -11.92 -8.52
CA ARG A 38 15.93 -12.13 -7.61
C ARG A 38 16.44 -12.78 -6.34
N PHE A 39 16.01 -12.25 -5.19
CA PHE A 39 16.31 -12.87 -3.89
C PHE A 39 15.34 -14.04 -3.62
N PRO A 40 15.73 -14.99 -2.75
CA PRO A 40 14.79 -15.99 -2.22
C PRO A 40 13.54 -15.30 -1.62
N GLU A 41 12.38 -15.93 -1.77
CA GLU A 41 11.09 -15.38 -1.35
C GLU A 41 10.76 -13.99 -1.96
N GLU A 42 11.31 -13.68 -3.14
CA GLU A 42 11.00 -12.47 -3.90
C GLU A 42 10.30 -12.80 -5.22
N ALA A 43 9.28 -12.01 -5.58
CA ALA A 43 8.73 -12.01 -6.93
C ALA A 43 8.88 -10.63 -7.57
N ILE A 44 9.02 -10.62 -8.89
CA ILE A 44 9.22 -9.41 -9.68
C ILE A 44 8.21 -9.39 -10.83
N TYR A 45 7.75 -8.18 -11.18
CA TYR A 45 7.07 -7.95 -12.45
C TYR A 45 7.61 -6.72 -13.16
N ILE A 46 7.46 -6.68 -14.49
CA ILE A 46 7.59 -5.47 -15.30
C ILE A 46 6.33 -5.30 -16.13
N TYR A 47 5.69 -4.14 -16.02
CA TYR A 47 4.54 -3.75 -16.81
C TYR A 47 4.91 -2.65 -17.78
N SER A 48 4.59 -2.83 -19.06
CA SER A 48 4.82 -1.85 -20.11
C SER A 48 3.54 -1.07 -20.42
N PHE A 49 3.57 0.24 -20.19
CA PHE A 49 2.51 1.16 -20.63
C PHE A 49 2.49 1.32 -22.15
N LYS A 50 3.65 1.15 -22.82
CA LYS A 50 3.77 1.24 -24.28
C LYS A 50 3.06 0.06 -24.97
N LEU A 51 3.13 -1.13 -24.37
CA LEU A 51 2.50 -2.35 -24.90
C LEU A 51 1.17 -2.68 -24.20
N ASN A 52 0.80 -1.93 -23.16
CA ASN A 52 -0.38 -2.14 -22.31
C ASN A 52 -0.50 -3.58 -21.79
N ARG A 53 0.63 -4.15 -21.33
CA ARG A 53 0.66 -5.53 -20.82
C ARG A 53 1.80 -5.77 -19.86
N MET A 54 1.70 -6.85 -19.10
CA MET A 54 2.83 -7.43 -18.41
C MET A 54 3.83 -7.95 -19.43
N ILE A 55 5.12 -7.62 -19.27
CA ILE A 55 6.21 -8.11 -20.14
C ILE A 55 7.17 -9.05 -19.42
N TYR A 56 7.11 -9.10 -18.09
CA TYR A 56 7.83 -10.05 -17.26
C TYR A 56 7.12 -10.27 -15.93
N ALA A 57 7.13 -11.51 -15.47
CA ALA A 57 6.75 -11.93 -14.13
C ALA A 57 7.65 -13.09 -13.71
N GLY A 58 8.17 -13.09 -12.48
CA GLY A 58 9.03 -14.16 -11.99
C GLY A 58 8.94 -14.33 -10.49
N GLY A 59 8.90 -15.58 -9.98
CA GLY A 59 8.92 -15.93 -8.57
C GLY A 59 7.57 -15.98 -7.88
N TRP A 60 6.48 -15.85 -8.60
CA TRP A 60 5.14 -15.77 -8.01
C TRP A 60 4.62 -17.11 -7.48
N GLU A 61 5.04 -18.22 -8.09
CA GLU A 61 4.67 -19.56 -7.60
C GLU A 61 5.30 -19.83 -6.22
N GLU A 62 6.55 -19.39 -6.03
CA GLU A 62 7.26 -19.51 -4.75
C GLU A 62 6.58 -18.73 -3.62
N ILE A 63 6.17 -17.48 -3.86
CA ILE A 63 5.69 -16.60 -2.78
C ILE A 63 4.18 -16.62 -2.57
N LEU A 64 3.39 -16.83 -3.64
CA LEU A 64 1.92 -16.76 -3.59
C LEU A 64 1.21 -17.93 -4.27
N GLY A 65 1.94 -18.95 -4.79
CA GLY A 65 1.36 -20.15 -5.39
C GLY A 65 0.72 -19.93 -6.76
N TYR A 66 0.91 -18.79 -7.41
CA TYR A 66 0.43 -18.51 -8.74
C TYR A 66 1.56 -18.69 -9.75
N LYS A 67 1.29 -19.35 -10.87
CA LYS A 67 2.27 -19.43 -11.95
C LYS A 67 2.60 -18.05 -12.49
N ASP A 68 3.85 -17.82 -12.89
CA ASP A 68 4.29 -16.53 -13.42
C ASP A 68 3.46 -16.10 -14.65
N SER A 69 3.02 -17.05 -15.47
CA SER A 69 2.12 -16.82 -16.61
C SER A 69 0.67 -16.44 -16.25
N GLU A 70 0.27 -16.56 -14.97
CA GLU A 70 -1.05 -16.14 -14.50
C GLU A 70 -1.04 -14.67 -14.02
N ILE A 71 0.15 -14.06 -13.91
CA ILE A 71 0.33 -12.74 -13.32
C ILE A 71 0.04 -11.63 -14.32
N ASN A 72 -0.87 -10.75 -13.92
CA ASN A 72 -1.18 -9.50 -14.60
C ASN A 72 -1.51 -8.42 -13.57
N MET A 73 -1.65 -7.15 -13.99
CA MET A 73 -1.87 -6.04 -13.05
C MET A 73 -3.16 -6.18 -12.25
N LEU A 74 -4.24 -6.69 -12.84
CA LEU A 74 -5.49 -6.91 -12.14
C LEU A 74 -5.36 -8.02 -11.08
N ALA A 75 -4.67 -9.10 -11.42
CA ALA A 75 -4.39 -10.19 -10.48
C ALA A 75 -3.62 -9.67 -9.26
N LEU A 76 -2.55 -8.90 -9.49
CA LEU A 76 -1.71 -8.35 -8.42
C LEU A 76 -2.49 -7.50 -7.41
N VAL A 77 -3.43 -6.69 -7.88
CA VAL A 77 -4.24 -5.86 -6.98
C VAL A 77 -5.30 -6.69 -6.27
N ASN A 78 -5.94 -7.62 -6.98
CA ASN A 78 -6.98 -8.48 -6.40
C ASN A 78 -6.46 -9.47 -5.35
N MET A 79 -5.17 -9.79 -5.33
CA MET A 79 -4.52 -10.61 -4.31
C MET A 79 -4.34 -9.87 -2.98
N SER A 80 -4.62 -8.56 -2.87
CA SER A 80 -4.54 -7.85 -1.59
C SER A 80 -5.56 -8.40 -0.62
N ALA A 81 -5.13 -8.64 0.63
CA ALA A 81 -6.05 -9.04 1.68
C ALA A 81 -7.15 -7.96 1.87
N PRO A 82 -8.40 -8.35 2.20
CA PRO A 82 -9.55 -7.45 2.17
C PRO A 82 -9.36 -6.17 2.97
N GLU A 83 -8.66 -6.24 4.11
CA GLU A 83 -8.36 -5.10 4.97
C GLU A 83 -7.38 -4.09 4.33
N PHE A 84 -6.53 -4.54 3.38
CA PHE A 84 -5.57 -3.69 2.68
C PHE A 84 -6.02 -3.28 1.28
N ALA A 85 -7.03 -3.94 0.72
CA ALA A 85 -7.45 -3.72 -0.66
C ALA A 85 -7.85 -2.27 -0.96
N PRO A 86 -8.69 -1.59 -0.15
CA PRO A 86 -9.08 -0.20 -0.42
C PRO A 86 -7.89 0.75 -0.50
N PHE A 87 -6.93 0.61 0.44
CA PHE A 87 -5.71 1.42 0.45
C PHE A 87 -4.81 1.14 -0.75
N SER A 88 -4.61 -0.14 -1.07
CA SER A 88 -3.79 -0.55 -2.20
C SER A 88 -4.33 0.03 -3.51
N HIS A 89 -5.64 0.08 -3.67
CA HIS A 89 -6.29 0.65 -4.85
C HIS A 89 -6.05 2.16 -4.95
N GLU A 90 -6.34 2.88 -3.86
CA GLU A 90 -6.18 4.32 -3.81
C GLU A 90 -4.72 4.75 -3.99
N LEU A 91 -3.79 4.07 -3.31
CA LEU A 91 -2.37 4.35 -3.43
C LEU A 91 -1.86 4.14 -4.86
N ASN A 92 -2.21 3.02 -5.50
CA ASN A 92 -1.79 2.75 -6.88
C ASN A 92 -2.34 3.81 -7.84
N ASP A 93 -3.59 4.23 -7.66
CA ASP A 93 -4.23 5.26 -8.48
C ASP A 93 -3.50 6.60 -8.35
N LYS A 94 -3.24 7.04 -7.12
CA LYS A 94 -2.56 8.30 -6.83
C LYS A 94 -1.08 8.28 -7.21
N ALA A 95 -0.40 7.17 -6.98
CA ALA A 95 1.00 7.03 -7.40
C ALA A 95 1.14 7.14 -8.92
N LEU A 96 0.27 6.49 -9.68
CA LEU A 96 0.26 6.59 -11.13
C LEU A 96 -0.10 8.00 -11.61
N GLN A 97 -1.12 8.61 -11.01
CA GLN A 97 -1.50 10.00 -11.30
C GLN A 97 -0.35 10.97 -11.02
N PHE A 98 0.32 10.82 -9.88
CA PHE A 98 1.44 11.68 -9.49
C PHE A 98 2.62 11.56 -10.46
N ILE A 99 3.05 10.33 -10.79
CA ILE A 99 4.20 10.14 -11.67
C ILE A 99 3.92 10.57 -13.12
N HIS A 100 2.69 10.46 -13.60
CA HIS A 100 2.30 10.95 -14.92
C HIS A 100 2.34 12.47 -15.06
N GLN A 101 2.36 13.21 -13.95
CA GLN A 101 2.53 14.67 -13.95
C GLN A 101 4.01 15.10 -13.97
N LYS A 102 4.93 14.14 -13.85
CA LYS A 102 6.36 14.40 -13.86
C LYS A 102 6.96 14.16 -15.24
N SER A 103 8.06 14.86 -15.53
CA SER A 103 8.77 14.76 -16.82
C SER A 103 10.30 14.66 -16.67
N LYS A 104 10.81 14.79 -15.44
CA LYS A 104 12.24 14.74 -15.13
C LYS A 104 12.52 13.78 -14.01
N ASP A 105 13.70 13.18 -14.03
CA ASP A 105 14.20 12.27 -12.98
C ASP A 105 13.22 11.13 -12.67
N LEU A 106 12.48 10.65 -13.66
CA LEU A 106 11.40 9.69 -13.48
C LEU A 106 11.88 8.40 -12.82
N GLU A 107 13.07 7.94 -13.14
CA GLU A 107 13.69 6.73 -12.57
C GLU A 107 14.04 6.85 -11.08
N LYS A 108 14.04 8.06 -10.54
CA LYS A 108 14.27 8.29 -9.10
C LYS A 108 13.02 8.12 -8.25
N TYR A 109 11.84 8.06 -8.88
CA TYR A 109 10.58 7.89 -8.16
C TYR A 109 10.27 6.43 -7.93
N SER A 110 9.98 6.11 -6.70
CA SER A 110 9.44 4.81 -6.29
C SER A 110 8.61 4.96 -5.01
N PHE A 111 7.83 3.95 -4.70
CA PHE A 111 7.18 3.83 -3.41
C PHE A 111 7.28 2.40 -2.88
N SER A 112 7.18 2.26 -1.58
CA SER A 112 7.08 0.97 -0.90
C SER A 112 5.81 0.89 -0.08
N ILE A 113 5.25 -0.30 0.03
CA ILE A 113 4.06 -0.60 0.82
C ILE A 113 4.28 -1.90 1.59
N GLU A 114 3.83 -1.92 2.84
CA GLU A 114 3.73 -3.12 3.64
C GLU A 114 2.27 -3.56 3.67
N LEU A 115 1.99 -4.77 3.22
CA LEU A 115 0.64 -5.30 3.17
C LEU A 115 0.62 -6.83 3.23
N LYS A 116 -0.57 -7.41 3.36
CA LYS A 116 -0.77 -8.85 3.17
C LYS A 116 -1.36 -9.11 1.79
N LYS A 117 -0.79 -10.08 1.11
CA LYS A 117 -1.36 -10.68 -0.10
C LYS A 117 -1.94 -12.05 0.23
N ILE A 118 -2.96 -12.45 -0.47
CA ILE A 118 -3.58 -13.76 -0.30
C ILE A 118 -2.92 -14.75 -1.27
N HIS A 119 -2.27 -15.76 -0.71
CA HIS A 119 -1.75 -16.90 -1.44
C HIS A 119 -2.90 -17.67 -2.13
N LYS A 120 -2.62 -18.44 -3.15
CA LYS A 120 -3.61 -19.21 -3.94
C LYS A 120 -4.43 -20.19 -3.09
N ASP A 121 -3.86 -20.69 -1.98
CA ASP A 121 -4.54 -21.55 -1.01
C ASP A 121 -5.39 -20.77 0.03
N GLY A 122 -5.43 -19.45 -0.02
CA GLY A 122 -6.15 -18.59 0.91
C GLY A 122 -5.33 -18.06 2.07
N THR A 123 -4.08 -18.47 2.24
CA THR A 123 -3.21 -18.02 3.34
C THR A 123 -2.77 -16.58 3.14
N PRO A 124 -2.87 -15.69 4.14
CA PRO A 124 -2.34 -14.34 4.07
C PRO A 124 -0.81 -14.34 4.23
N VAL A 125 -0.10 -13.78 3.26
CA VAL A 125 1.37 -13.68 3.23
C VAL A 125 1.79 -12.23 3.45
N PRO A 126 2.65 -11.94 4.44
CA PRO A 126 3.17 -10.60 4.69
C PRO A 126 4.21 -10.22 3.65
N ILE A 127 3.98 -9.12 2.94
CA ILE A 127 4.83 -8.70 1.81
C ILE A 127 5.19 -7.22 1.93
N LEU A 128 6.46 -6.93 1.74
CA LEU A 128 6.96 -5.61 1.39
C LEU A 128 6.94 -5.50 -0.15
N VAL A 129 6.15 -4.58 -0.66
CA VAL A 129 6.11 -4.24 -2.08
C VAL A 129 6.92 -2.98 -2.33
N ARG A 130 7.73 -2.97 -3.37
CA ARG A 130 8.38 -1.77 -3.89
C ARG A 130 8.07 -1.62 -5.38
N VAL A 131 7.56 -0.46 -5.77
CA VAL A 131 7.25 -0.15 -7.17
C VAL A 131 8.01 1.11 -7.58
N GLY A 132 8.63 1.06 -8.75
CA GLY A 132 9.37 2.18 -9.30
C GLY A 132 9.28 2.25 -10.82
N VAL A 133 9.79 3.33 -11.38
CA VAL A 133 9.88 3.48 -12.85
C VAL A 133 11.02 2.60 -13.35
N TYR A 134 10.71 1.71 -14.30
CA TYR A 134 11.71 0.87 -14.96
C TYR A 134 12.34 1.60 -16.16
N SER A 135 11.50 2.24 -16.98
CA SER A 135 11.96 3.00 -18.14
C SER A 135 11.07 4.20 -18.43
N SER A 136 11.65 5.21 -19.05
CA SER A 136 10.97 6.41 -19.52
C SER A 136 11.51 6.85 -20.89
N GLU A 137 10.67 7.46 -21.72
CA GLU A 137 11.03 8.03 -23.00
C GLU A 137 10.38 9.41 -23.13
N ASN A 138 11.16 10.42 -23.58
CA ASN A 138 10.65 11.78 -23.81
C ASN A 138 9.89 12.39 -22.63
N GLY A 139 10.37 12.14 -21.40
CA GLY A 139 9.74 12.64 -20.17
C GLY A 139 8.43 11.95 -19.81
N LYS A 140 8.14 10.75 -20.35
CA LYS A 140 6.97 9.94 -20.00
C LYS A 140 7.40 8.55 -19.58
N ILE A 141 6.76 8.00 -18.58
CA ILE A 141 7.01 6.61 -18.18
C ILE A 141 6.55 5.65 -19.28
N THR A 142 7.37 4.66 -19.57
CA THR A 142 7.06 3.60 -20.55
C THR A 142 6.92 2.24 -19.89
N ALA A 143 7.57 2.02 -18.75
CA ALA A 143 7.40 0.80 -17.96
C ALA A 143 7.67 1.04 -16.47
N ILE A 144 7.04 0.22 -15.63
CA ILE A 144 7.28 0.15 -14.19
C ILE A 144 7.77 -1.26 -13.81
N ILE A 145 8.53 -1.30 -12.72
CA ILE A 145 8.97 -2.54 -12.07
C ILE A 145 8.38 -2.62 -10.67
N GLY A 146 7.87 -3.78 -10.30
CA GLY A 146 7.47 -4.06 -8.93
C GLY A 146 8.22 -5.27 -8.38
N ARG A 147 8.70 -5.15 -7.13
CA ARG A 147 9.33 -6.21 -6.35
C ARG A 147 8.50 -6.50 -5.12
N PHE A 148 8.26 -7.77 -4.86
CA PHE A 148 7.43 -8.29 -3.78
C PHE A 148 8.27 -9.23 -2.95
N GLN A 149 8.70 -8.78 -1.78
CA GLN A 149 9.51 -9.57 -0.86
C GLN A 149 8.66 -10.06 0.30
N VAL A 150 8.62 -11.37 0.52
CA VAL A 150 8.02 -11.93 1.75
C VAL A 150 8.84 -11.45 2.94
N ASN A 151 8.19 -10.87 3.94
CA ASN A 151 8.83 -10.40 5.15
C ASN A 151 8.00 -10.80 6.38
N ARG A 152 8.35 -11.93 6.97
CA ARG A 152 7.65 -12.52 8.12
C ARG A 152 7.85 -11.75 9.42
N SER A 153 8.82 -10.82 9.46
CA SER A 153 9.04 -9.93 10.61
C SER A 153 8.11 -8.71 10.62
N LEU A 154 7.35 -8.47 9.53
CA LEU A 154 6.38 -7.39 9.49
C LEU A 154 5.25 -7.65 10.48
N ILE A 155 5.08 -6.74 11.43
CA ILE A 155 3.93 -6.69 12.32
C ILE A 155 2.91 -5.75 11.71
N PHE A 156 1.75 -6.29 11.35
CA PHE A 156 0.68 -5.51 10.74
C PHE A 156 -0.30 -5.03 11.80
N GLY A 157 -0.45 -3.69 11.90
CA GLY A 157 -1.70 -3.10 12.31
C GLY A 157 -2.73 -3.16 11.16
N LYS A 158 -3.88 -2.54 11.32
CA LYS A 158 -4.89 -2.40 10.26
C LYS A 158 -4.53 -1.29 9.26
N VAL A 159 -3.49 -0.53 9.54
CA VAL A 159 -3.02 0.59 8.73
C VAL A 159 -1.86 0.15 7.87
N MET A 160 -1.99 0.41 6.60
CA MET A 160 -0.94 0.13 5.63
C MET A 160 0.21 1.13 5.81
N ARG A 161 1.43 0.61 5.99
CA ARG A 161 2.63 1.44 5.97
C ARG A 161 3.11 1.62 4.54
N TYR A 162 3.47 2.83 4.21
CA TYR A 162 4.06 3.15 2.92
C TYR A 162 5.18 4.18 3.09
N ALA A 163 6.06 4.24 2.09
CA ALA A 163 7.03 5.32 1.95
C ALA A 163 7.19 5.70 0.49
N ALA A 164 7.30 6.98 0.22
CA ALA A 164 7.60 7.51 -1.10
C ALA A 164 9.08 7.90 -1.21
N TYR A 165 9.63 7.76 -2.41
CA TYR A 165 11.00 8.11 -2.72
C TYR A 165 11.04 8.95 -4.00
N GLY A 166 11.96 9.89 -4.07
CA GLY A 166 12.14 10.76 -5.23
C GLY A 166 12.22 12.23 -4.88
N PRO A 167 12.44 13.10 -5.88
CA PRO A 167 12.69 14.53 -5.66
C PRO A 167 11.54 15.29 -4.98
N GLU A 168 10.29 14.86 -5.17
CA GLU A 168 9.10 15.52 -4.60
C GLU A 168 8.32 14.57 -3.65
N LYS A 169 9.01 13.69 -2.93
CA LYS A 169 8.38 12.69 -2.05
C LYS A 169 7.45 13.31 -1.00
N GLU A 170 7.84 14.43 -0.39
CA GLU A 170 7.06 15.10 0.65
C GLU A 170 5.69 15.55 0.11
N LYS A 171 5.66 16.12 -1.09
CA LYS A 171 4.42 16.54 -1.74
C LYS A 171 3.51 15.36 -2.04
N PHE A 172 4.09 14.24 -2.50
CA PHE A 172 3.34 13.02 -2.75
C PHE A 172 2.77 12.42 -1.46
N GLU A 173 3.57 12.37 -0.39
CA GLU A 173 3.13 11.89 0.92
C GLU A 173 2.04 12.79 1.51
N GLU A 174 2.10 14.11 1.35
CA GLU A 174 1.03 15.02 1.78
C GLU A 174 -0.28 14.76 1.04
N GLU A 175 -0.23 14.54 -0.27
CA GLU A 175 -1.41 14.22 -1.07
C GLU A 175 -2.03 12.87 -0.66
N LEU A 176 -1.19 11.86 -0.46
CA LEU A 176 -1.62 10.54 0.02
C LEU A 176 -2.20 10.58 1.43
N ASN A 177 -1.56 11.28 2.34
CA ASN A 177 -2.03 11.40 3.71
C ASN A 177 -3.46 11.97 3.78
N LYS A 178 -3.80 12.96 2.96
CA LYS A 178 -5.17 13.51 2.92
C LYS A 178 -6.23 12.47 2.59
N ILE A 179 -5.87 11.46 1.81
CA ILE A 179 -6.79 10.42 1.33
C ILE A 179 -6.78 9.22 2.29
N LEU A 180 -5.61 8.77 2.69
CA LEU A 180 -5.46 7.63 3.59
C LEU A 180 -6.05 7.90 4.97
N PHE A 181 -6.00 9.14 5.45
CA PHE A 181 -6.66 9.55 6.70
C PHE A 181 -8.19 9.43 6.66
N SER A 182 -8.82 9.45 5.49
CA SER A 182 -10.29 9.30 5.39
C SER A 182 -10.79 7.91 5.79
N TYR A 183 -9.96 6.88 5.68
CA TYR A 183 -10.32 5.49 6.04
C TYR A 183 -10.06 5.14 7.50
N LEU A 184 -9.11 5.83 8.14
CA LEU A 184 -8.79 5.70 9.57
C LEU A 184 -8.91 7.04 10.27
N ALA A 185 -9.86 7.86 9.83
CA ALA A 185 -10.04 9.22 10.28
C ALA A 185 -10.12 9.29 11.82
N ILE A 186 -9.10 9.85 12.39
CA ILE A 186 -9.11 10.39 13.75
C ILE A 186 -9.18 11.90 13.65
N SER A 187 -10.15 12.52 14.28
CA SER A 187 -10.25 13.98 14.30
C SER A 187 -9.10 14.56 15.15
N ASN A 188 -8.74 15.81 14.90
CA ASN A 188 -7.75 16.51 15.73
C ASN A 188 -8.09 16.47 17.22
N LYS A 189 -9.39 16.60 17.58
CA LYS A 189 -9.84 16.51 18.96
C LYS A 189 -9.69 15.12 19.57
N GLU A 190 -9.90 14.06 18.79
CA GLU A 190 -9.68 12.69 19.22
C GLU A 190 -8.20 12.41 19.38
N ARG A 191 -7.39 12.85 18.42
CA ARG A 191 -5.93 12.71 18.46
C ARG A 191 -5.32 13.43 19.66
N GLU A 192 -5.70 14.69 19.91
CA GLU A 192 -5.27 15.46 21.05
C GLU A 192 -5.58 14.76 22.38
N ALA A 193 -6.78 14.23 22.53
CA ALA A 193 -7.15 13.43 23.69
C ALA A 193 -6.31 12.15 23.81
N LEU A 194 -6.06 11.47 22.69
CA LEU A 194 -5.28 10.24 22.64
C LEU A 194 -3.79 10.48 22.95
N GLU A 195 -3.23 11.62 22.55
CA GLU A 195 -1.87 12.03 22.92
C GLU A 195 -1.70 12.17 24.44
N LEU A 196 -2.70 12.73 25.12
CA LEU A 196 -2.68 12.85 26.59
C LEU A 196 -2.88 11.48 27.26
N VAL A 197 -3.72 10.62 26.70
CA VAL A 197 -3.83 9.20 27.14
C VAL A 197 -2.48 8.51 27.06
N ALA A 198 -1.76 8.67 25.95
CA ALA A 198 -0.45 8.06 25.73
C ALA A 198 0.61 8.57 26.71
N LYS A 199 0.46 9.80 27.20
CA LYS A 199 1.29 10.40 28.27
C LYS A 199 0.89 9.92 29.68
N GLY A 200 -0.14 9.07 29.81
CA GLY A 200 -0.56 8.50 31.08
C GLY A 200 -1.63 9.31 31.83
N TYR A 201 -2.20 10.36 31.24
CA TYR A 201 -3.26 11.13 31.86
C TYR A 201 -4.57 10.32 31.96
N SER A 202 -5.26 10.41 33.10
CA SER A 202 -6.63 9.89 33.24
C SER A 202 -7.63 10.77 32.47
N PHE A 203 -8.79 10.23 32.15
CA PHE A 203 -9.84 10.99 31.44
C PHE A 203 -10.28 12.24 32.21
N LYS A 204 -10.21 12.22 33.54
CA LYS A 204 -10.52 13.38 34.38
C LYS A 204 -9.47 14.48 34.24
N GLU A 205 -8.19 14.13 34.21
CA GLU A 205 -7.08 15.07 34.00
C GLU A 205 -7.10 15.61 32.58
N ILE A 206 -7.38 14.78 31.56
CA ILE A 206 -7.53 15.20 30.17
C ILE A 206 -8.70 16.19 30.03
N ALA A 207 -9.82 15.92 30.69
CA ALA A 207 -10.97 16.82 30.67
C ALA A 207 -10.63 18.19 31.28
N HIS A 208 -9.86 18.23 32.37
CA HIS A 208 -9.36 19.44 32.97
C HIS A 208 -8.39 20.20 32.06
N GLU A 209 -7.40 19.49 31.47
CA GLU A 209 -6.38 20.06 30.59
C GLU A 209 -7.00 20.69 29.33
N LEU A 210 -7.93 19.95 28.69
CA LEU A 210 -8.60 20.39 27.47
C LEU A 210 -9.81 21.30 27.74
N LYS A 211 -10.12 21.63 29.01
CA LYS A 211 -11.26 22.43 29.41
C LYS A 211 -12.60 21.97 28.87
N VAL A 212 -12.83 20.65 28.91
CA VAL A 212 -14.07 20.02 28.48
C VAL A 212 -14.62 19.11 29.58
N SER A 213 -15.83 18.58 29.40
CA SER A 213 -16.40 17.63 30.35
C SER A 213 -15.73 16.25 30.24
N HIS A 214 -15.74 15.47 31.34
CA HIS A 214 -15.30 14.06 31.33
C HIS A 214 -16.02 13.24 30.25
N SER A 215 -17.34 13.41 30.12
CA SER A 215 -18.14 12.75 29.08
C SER A 215 -17.71 13.14 27.66
N ALA A 216 -17.17 14.35 27.46
CA ALA A 216 -16.62 14.72 26.15
C ALA A 216 -15.34 13.93 25.80
N ILE A 217 -14.51 13.61 26.79
CA ILE A 217 -13.33 12.76 26.60
C ILE A 217 -13.72 11.32 26.30
N GLU A 218 -14.69 10.77 27.07
CA GLU A 218 -15.23 9.43 26.77
C GLU A 218 -15.76 9.34 25.33
N LYS A 219 -16.51 10.33 24.88
CA LYS A 219 -17.02 10.41 23.49
C LYS A 219 -15.93 10.54 22.43
N ARG A 220 -14.76 11.02 22.78
CA ARG A 220 -13.60 11.08 21.87
C ARG A 220 -12.84 9.75 21.82
N ILE A 221 -12.67 9.07 22.96
CA ILE A 221 -11.79 7.89 23.07
C ILE A 221 -12.53 6.58 22.89
N ILE A 222 -13.70 6.39 23.52
CA ILE A 222 -14.41 5.10 23.49
C ILE A 222 -14.81 4.67 22.07
N PRO A 223 -15.30 5.54 21.16
CA PRO A 223 -15.61 5.15 19.80
C PRO A 223 -14.40 4.65 18.99
N LEU A 224 -13.18 5.06 19.36
CA LEU A 224 -11.96 4.63 18.70
C LEU A 224 -11.73 3.11 18.89
N TYR A 225 -12.18 2.52 20.00
CA TYR A 225 -12.06 1.08 20.23
C TYR A 225 -12.75 0.27 19.13
N LYS A 226 -13.96 0.66 18.78
CA LYS A 226 -14.71 0.00 17.70
C LYS A 226 -14.13 0.34 16.32
N ARG A 227 -13.75 1.61 16.13
CA ARG A 227 -13.19 2.11 14.84
C ARG A 227 -11.89 1.40 14.48
N PHE A 228 -11.02 1.16 15.47
CA PHE A 228 -9.72 0.52 15.28
C PHE A 228 -9.71 -0.96 15.68
N ASP A 229 -10.86 -1.51 16.09
CA ASP A 229 -11.02 -2.89 16.57
C ASP A 229 -9.99 -3.26 17.64
N VAL A 230 -9.83 -2.38 18.62
CA VAL A 230 -8.95 -2.56 19.77
C VAL A 230 -9.77 -2.86 21.03
N LYS A 231 -9.19 -3.58 22.00
CA LYS A 231 -9.93 -4.15 23.14
C LYS A 231 -9.71 -3.39 24.46
N SER A 232 -8.72 -2.51 24.51
CA SER A 232 -8.35 -1.77 25.73
C SER A 232 -7.70 -0.46 25.41
N LEU A 233 -7.57 0.43 26.41
CA LEU A 233 -6.86 1.70 26.27
C LEU A 233 -5.38 1.50 25.91
N THR A 234 -4.72 0.55 26.56
CA THR A 234 -3.32 0.19 26.27
C THR A 234 -3.18 -0.33 24.84
N HIS A 235 -4.12 -1.16 24.38
CA HIS A 235 -4.13 -1.64 22.99
C HIS A 235 -4.38 -0.49 22.01
N LEU A 236 -5.24 0.49 22.35
CA LEU A 236 -5.46 1.69 21.53
C LEU A 236 -4.20 2.52 21.42
N VAL A 237 -3.47 2.71 22.49
CA VAL A 237 -2.19 3.47 22.51
C VAL A 237 -1.13 2.75 21.68
N SER A 238 -0.94 1.44 21.89
CA SER A 238 -0.02 0.63 21.08
C SER A 238 -0.38 0.69 19.59
N PHE A 239 -1.67 0.51 19.28
CA PHE A 239 -2.16 0.65 17.91
C PHE A 239 -1.85 2.02 17.30
N ALA A 240 -2.00 3.09 18.09
CA ALA A 240 -1.77 4.46 17.61
C ALA A 240 -0.29 4.72 17.28
N TYR A 241 0.65 4.20 18.08
CA TYR A 241 2.08 4.24 17.78
C TYR A 241 2.43 3.37 16.57
N ASP A 242 1.94 2.12 16.54
CA ASP A 242 2.20 1.16 15.44
C ASP A 242 1.72 1.68 14.08
N ASN A 243 0.76 2.60 14.09
CA ASN A 243 0.14 3.14 12.88
C ASN A 243 0.46 4.63 12.67
N SER A 244 1.46 5.18 13.39
CA SER A 244 1.90 6.58 13.27
C SER A 244 0.78 7.62 13.43
N ILE A 245 -0.26 7.29 14.19
CA ILE A 245 -1.29 8.25 14.63
C ILE A 245 -0.69 9.17 15.71
N LEU A 246 0.14 8.59 16.55
CA LEU A 246 0.97 9.28 17.53
C LEU A 246 2.43 9.28 17.08
N PRO A 247 3.19 10.36 17.37
CA PRO A 247 4.60 10.50 17.01
C PRO A 247 5.51 9.50 17.76
#